data_1ac5486bad389aa8d08902de77f54feb
#
_entry.id   1ac5486bad389aa8d08902de77f54feb
#
_cell.length_a   1.000
_cell.length_b   1.000
_cell.length_c   1.000
_cell.angle_alpha   90.00
_cell.angle_beta   90.00
_cell.angle_gamma   90.00
#
_symmetry.space_group_name_H-M   'P 1'
#
loop_
_entity.id
_entity.type
_entity.pdbx_description
1 polymer ?
#
loop_
_entity_poly.entity_id
_entity_poly.type
_entity_poly.pdbx_seq_one_letter_code
_entity_poly.pdbx_strand_id
1 'polypeptide(L)'
;FTLPALGAGAVHDEVVIVPTQQRGVIELGPVVTQRGDPFGLVRREITWTERLELFVHPRRVPLEPLGSGLLRDLEGHTTNDTSMSDLAFHTLREYAPGDDRRYIHWRSSAKLSGATGTGAFLVKQFLDTRRSHVAVVVDADPDGYADDAEFELAISVAASVAVRALTDEMDLTIVVGEHAAAKPHPALALDTFSRAEHGPWPLAPSVGRLAHLAPDASVAILISGSQAGFGSFARARAHLAPEVHTFAITAERGGAMALRQASGMTVLSIGRLEDLPRVLLGVSVQ
;
A
#
# COMPACT_ATOMS: atom_id res chain seq x y z
N PHE A 1 -6.45 13.44 -37.26
CA PHE A 1 -6.80 14.84 -37.52
C PHE A 1 -6.27 15.26 -38.88
N THR A 2 -7.02 16.13 -39.61
CA THR A 2 -6.53 16.74 -40.82
C THR A 2 -6.04 18.15 -40.50
N LEU A 3 -4.73 18.38 -40.59
CA LEU A 3 -4.15 19.69 -40.33
C LEU A 3 -4.40 20.63 -41.50
N PRO A 4 -4.81 21.89 -41.30
CA PRO A 4 -4.89 22.90 -42.33
C PRO A 4 -3.49 23.25 -42.85
N ALA A 5 -3.41 23.91 -44.00
CA ALA A 5 -2.13 24.44 -44.48
C ALA A 5 -1.67 25.57 -43.55
N LEU A 6 -0.53 25.32 -42.85
CA LEU A 6 0.07 26.30 -41.95
C LEU A 6 1.10 27.14 -42.67
N GLY A 7 0.99 28.48 -42.54
CA GLY A 7 2.05 29.40 -42.94
C GLY A 7 3.27 29.34 -42.03
N ALA A 8 4.38 29.95 -42.44
CA ALA A 8 5.58 30.01 -41.62
C ALA A 8 5.30 30.73 -40.29
N GLY A 9 5.57 30.05 -39.17
CA GLY A 9 5.31 30.56 -37.82
C GLY A 9 3.87 30.42 -37.32
N ALA A 10 2.97 29.86 -38.11
CA ALA A 10 1.58 29.59 -37.67
C ALA A 10 1.55 28.39 -36.71
N VAL A 11 0.68 28.47 -35.69
CA VAL A 11 0.40 27.43 -34.71
C VAL A 11 -1.01 26.90 -34.91
N HIS A 12 -1.18 25.62 -34.76
CA HIS A 12 -2.49 24.96 -34.74
C HIS A 12 -2.61 24.14 -33.45
N ASP A 13 -3.60 24.48 -32.66
CA ASP A 13 -3.93 23.78 -31.42
C ASP A 13 -5.11 22.84 -31.66
N GLU A 14 -4.97 21.59 -31.25
CA GLU A 14 -6.01 20.57 -31.31
C GLU A 14 -6.26 20.01 -29.92
N VAL A 15 -7.51 19.87 -29.53
CA VAL A 15 -7.92 19.37 -28.22
C VAL A 15 -8.42 17.93 -28.35
N VAL A 16 -7.77 17.02 -27.65
CA VAL A 16 -8.18 15.62 -27.59
C VAL A 16 -8.82 15.36 -26.24
N ILE A 17 -10.05 14.85 -26.25
CA ILE A 17 -10.74 14.43 -25.03
C ILE A 17 -10.36 12.98 -24.73
N VAL A 18 -9.74 12.77 -23.58
CA VAL A 18 -9.35 11.43 -23.10
C VAL A 18 -10.40 10.95 -22.09
N PRO A 19 -11.04 9.77 -22.30
CA PRO A 19 -12.01 9.23 -21.35
C PRO A 19 -11.29 8.76 -20.09
N THR A 20 -11.71 9.28 -18.92
CA THR A 20 -11.12 8.98 -17.61
C THR A 20 -12.12 8.38 -16.63
N GLN A 21 -13.21 7.76 -17.14
CA GLN A 21 -14.24 7.17 -16.29
C GLN A 21 -13.81 5.86 -15.63
N GLN A 22 -12.90 5.14 -16.25
CA GLN A 22 -12.33 3.90 -15.75
C GLN A 22 -10.83 4.10 -15.46
N ARG A 23 -10.34 3.50 -14.40
CA ARG A 23 -8.89 3.48 -14.13
C ARG A 23 -8.16 2.70 -15.24
N GLY A 24 -6.92 3.04 -15.44
CA GLY A 24 -6.09 2.35 -16.42
C GLY A 24 -4.91 3.17 -16.86
N VAL A 25 -4.17 2.64 -17.81
CA VAL A 25 -3.07 3.33 -18.47
C VAL A 25 -3.47 3.61 -19.92
N ILE A 26 -3.44 4.87 -20.31
CA ILE A 26 -3.77 5.31 -21.64
C ILE A 26 -2.48 5.73 -22.32
N GLU A 27 -2.12 5.04 -23.40
CA GLU A 27 -0.98 5.43 -24.22
C GLU A 27 -1.34 6.62 -25.09
N LEU A 28 -0.61 7.71 -24.95
CA LEU A 28 -0.72 8.92 -25.77
C LEU A 28 0.48 9.03 -26.70
N GLY A 29 0.22 9.17 -27.99
CA GLY A 29 1.28 9.29 -29.01
C GLY A 29 1.75 7.96 -29.59
N PRO A 30 2.81 7.97 -30.39
CA PRO A 30 3.54 9.18 -30.79
C PRO A 30 2.70 10.12 -31.67
N VAL A 31 2.95 11.42 -31.61
CA VAL A 31 2.37 12.36 -32.58
C VAL A 31 3.16 12.23 -33.87
N VAL A 32 2.47 11.83 -34.93
CA VAL A 32 3.05 11.64 -36.26
C VAL A 32 2.32 12.51 -37.26
N THR A 33 3.05 13.32 -38.01
CA THR A 33 2.49 13.99 -39.20
C THR A 33 2.79 13.19 -40.46
N GLN A 34 1.78 13.05 -41.27
CA GLN A 34 1.85 12.34 -42.53
C GLN A 34 1.51 13.30 -43.67
N ARG A 35 2.38 13.40 -44.64
CA ARG A 35 2.15 14.13 -45.88
C ARG A 35 2.31 13.21 -47.07
N GLY A 36 1.32 13.18 -47.94
CA GLY A 36 1.33 12.38 -49.16
C GLY A 36 0.86 13.17 -50.35
N ASP A 37 1.07 12.61 -51.54
CA ASP A 37 0.48 13.09 -52.78
C ASP A 37 -0.96 12.60 -52.90
N PRO A 38 -1.80 13.25 -53.74
CA PRO A 38 -3.20 12.86 -53.92
C PRO A 38 -3.39 11.44 -54.48
N PHE A 39 -2.39 10.89 -55.10
CA PHE A 39 -2.43 9.55 -55.71
C PHE A 39 -1.87 8.46 -54.77
N GLY A 40 -1.35 8.83 -53.61
CA GLY A 40 -0.77 7.88 -52.63
C GLY A 40 0.54 7.25 -53.04
N LEU A 41 1.25 7.79 -54.04
CA LEU A 41 2.50 7.26 -54.57
C LEU A 41 3.72 7.66 -53.71
N VAL A 42 3.62 8.79 -53.01
CA VAL A 42 4.68 9.30 -52.14
C VAL A 42 4.07 9.62 -50.78
N ARG A 43 4.70 9.10 -49.72
CA ARG A 43 4.31 9.34 -48.34
C ARG A 43 5.53 9.73 -47.53
N ARG A 44 5.44 10.77 -46.75
CA ARG A 44 6.44 11.20 -45.78
C ARG A 44 5.82 11.24 -44.41
N GLU A 45 6.42 10.58 -43.48
CA GLU A 45 6.05 10.59 -42.07
C GLU A 45 7.12 11.28 -41.25
N ILE A 46 6.72 12.06 -40.26
CA ILE A 46 7.60 12.70 -39.29
C ILE A 46 6.99 12.45 -37.91
N THR A 47 7.75 11.78 -37.07
CA THR A 47 7.38 11.56 -35.65
C THR A 47 7.90 12.74 -34.84
N TRP A 48 7.01 13.38 -34.08
CA TRP A 48 7.32 14.60 -33.32
C TRP A 48 7.50 14.33 -31.82
N THR A 49 6.80 13.33 -31.27
CA THR A 49 6.87 13.01 -29.86
C THR A 49 7.06 11.52 -29.66
N GLU A 50 7.56 11.15 -28.51
CA GLU A 50 7.56 9.78 -28.02
C GLU A 50 6.17 9.42 -27.47
N ARG A 51 5.95 8.15 -27.15
CA ARG A 51 4.76 7.69 -26.45
C ARG A 51 4.84 8.14 -24.99
N LEU A 52 3.71 8.57 -24.46
CA LEU A 52 3.53 8.95 -23.07
C LEU A 52 2.43 8.06 -22.48
N GLU A 53 2.61 7.66 -21.22
CA GLU A 53 1.56 6.98 -20.47
C GLU A 53 0.81 7.99 -19.61
N LEU A 54 -0.50 8.02 -19.76
CA LEU A 54 -1.41 8.76 -18.90
C LEU A 54 -2.08 7.79 -17.95
N PHE A 55 -1.85 7.95 -16.66
CA PHE A 55 -2.46 7.12 -15.64
C PHE A 55 -3.80 7.70 -15.19
N VAL A 56 -4.84 6.90 -15.29
CA VAL A 56 -6.14 7.17 -14.68
C VAL A 56 -6.18 6.41 -13.37
N HIS A 57 -6.05 7.13 -12.27
CA HIS A 57 -5.97 6.53 -10.93
C HIS A 57 -7.32 5.97 -10.47
N PRO A 58 -7.33 4.93 -9.61
CA PRO A 58 -8.55 4.39 -9.03
C PRO A 58 -9.25 5.41 -8.14
N ARG A 59 -10.57 5.24 -7.97
CA ARG A 59 -11.35 6.02 -7.01
C ARG A 59 -10.86 5.77 -5.60
N ARG A 60 -10.92 6.79 -4.74
CA ARG A 60 -10.45 6.71 -3.36
C ARG A 60 -11.41 7.44 -2.43
N VAL A 61 -11.43 7.03 -1.17
CA VAL A 61 -12.10 7.72 -0.08
C VAL A 61 -11.07 8.15 0.96
N PRO A 62 -11.27 9.30 1.61
CA PRO A 62 -10.42 9.70 2.73
C PRO A 62 -10.60 8.73 3.90
N LEU A 63 -9.50 8.36 4.53
CA LEU A 63 -9.46 7.51 5.71
C LEU A 63 -8.87 8.27 6.90
N GLU A 64 -9.37 7.95 8.10
CA GLU A 64 -8.73 8.37 9.35
C GLU A 64 -7.34 7.70 9.49
N PRO A 65 -6.44 8.25 10.33
CA PRO A 65 -5.13 7.66 10.55
C PRO A 65 -5.21 6.17 10.91
N LEU A 66 -4.42 5.33 10.21
CA LEU A 66 -4.43 3.88 10.44
C LEU A 66 -4.00 3.53 11.87
N GLY A 67 -3.12 4.33 12.47
CA GLY A 67 -2.68 4.17 13.85
C GLY A 67 -3.79 4.38 14.89
N SER A 68 -4.83 5.14 14.59
CA SER A 68 -5.96 5.35 15.51
C SER A 68 -6.99 4.22 15.48
N GLY A 69 -6.94 3.38 14.46
CA GLY A 69 -7.90 2.30 14.21
C GLY A 69 -7.21 0.94 14.04
N LEU A 70 -6.84 0.65 12.82
CA LEU A 70 -6.36 -0.65 12.38
C LEU A 70 -5.07 -1.11 13.09
N LEU A 71 -4.23 -0.18 13.56
CA LEU A 71 -2.90 -0.45 14.11
C LEU A 71 -2.82 -0.22 15.63
N ARG A 72 -3.90 0.18 16.29
CA ARG A 72 -3.89 0.47 17.72
C ARG A 72 -3.44 -0.71 18.59
N ASP A 73 -3.75 -1.93 18.16
CA ASP A 73 -3.32 -3.15 18.86
C ASP A 73 -1.83 -3.47 18.66
N LEU A 74 -1.16 -2.84 17.66
CA LEU A 74 0.27 -3.03 17.43
C LEU A 74 1.15 -2.29 18.45
N GLU A 75 0.68 -1.17 18.98
CA GLU A 75 1.41 -0.39 19.99
C GLU A 75 1.52 -1.12 21.34
N GLY A 76 0.71 -2.16 21.55
CA GLY A 76 0.73 -3.00 22.77
C GLY A 76 1.79 -4.12 22.77
N HIS A 77 2.36 -4.48 21.63
CA HIS A 77 3.39 -5.50 21.52
C HIS A 77 4.75 -4.89 21.18
N THR A 78 5.51 -4.55 22.22
CA THR A 78 6.94 -4.22 22.07
C THR A 78 7.68 -5.45 21.57
N THR A 79 8.03 -5.48 20.29
CA THR A 79 8.95 -6.47 19.74
C THR A 79 10.34 -6.25 20.32
N ASN A 80 10.87 -7.28 21.00
CA ASN A 80 12.21 -7.27 21.61
C ASN A 80 13.37 -7.36 20.60
N ASP A 81 13.13 -7.12 19.33
CA ASP A 81 14.14 -7.19 18.28
C ASP A 81 14.82 -5.82 18.12
N THR A 82 15.91 -5.65 18.86
CA THR A 82 16.73 -4.44 18.90
C THR A 82 17.63 -4.32 17.67
N SER A 83 17.13 -3.64 16.64
CA SER A 83 18.01 -3.07 15.62
C SER A 83 18.67 -1.80 16.16
N MET A 84 19.99 -1.78 16.19
CA MET A 84 20.78 -0.70 16.84
C MET A 84 20.77 0.65 16.11
N SER A 85 20.15 0.76 14.93
CA SER A 85 20.22 1.96 14.09
C SER A 85 19.07 2.96 14.28
N ASP A 86 17.92 2.54 14.82
CA ASP A 86 16.70 3.37 14.85
C ASP A 86 16.12 3.60 16.26
N LEU A 87 16.97 3.50 17.30
CA LEU A 87 16.55 3.64 18.69
C LEU A 87 16.51 5.11 19.12
N ALA A 88 15.31 5.69 19.27
CA ALA A 88 15.16 6.97 19.95
C ALA A 88 15.25 6.80 21.47
N PHE A 89 16.11 7.62 22.12
CA PHE A 89 16.18 7.67 23.58
C PHE A 89 14.83 8.09 24.17
N HIS A 90 14.24 7.23 25.02
CA HIS A 90 12.95 7.51 25.64
C HIS A 90 13.11 7.93 27.12
N THR A 91 13.70 7.06 27.94
CA THR A 91 13.80 7.30 29.38
C THR A 91 14.99 6.53 29.98
N LEU A 92 15.23 6.76 31.27
CA LEU A 92 16.17 6.00 32.08
C LEU A 92 15.37 5.18 33.11
N ARG A 93 15.62 3.88 33.20
CA ARG A 93 15.11 3.02 34.26
C ARG A 93 16.25 2.39 35.08
N GLU A 94 15.95 1.87 36.24
CA GLU A 94 16.93 1.14 37.02
C GLU A 94 17.34 -0.13 36.29
N TYR A 95 18.62 -0.48 36.45
CA TYR A 95 19.22 -1.68 35.92
C TYR A 95 18.61 -2.92 36.57
N ALA A 96 18.20 -3.88 35.79
CA ALA A 96 17.77 -5.20 36.25
C ALA A 96 18.80 -6.28 35.81
N PRO A 97 18.99 -7.36 36.57
CA PRO A 97 19.83 -8.47 36.14
C PRO A 97 19.36 -9.04 34.81
N GLY A 98 20.26 -9.04 33.81
CA GLY A 98 19.95 -9.42 32.42
C GLY A 98 20.04 -8.29 31.44
N ASP A 99 20.06 -7.04 31.89
CA ASP A 99 20.23 -5.87 30.99
C ASP A 99 21.66 -5.80 30.43
N ASP A 100 21.76 -5.37 29.17
CA ASP A 100 23.06 -5.15 28.52
C ASP A 100 23.75 -3.92 29.11
N ARG A 101 24.91 -4.16 29.72
CA ARG A 101 25.73 -3.13 30.37
C ARG A 101 26.16 -1.99 29.46
N ARG A 102 26.16 -2.18 28.14
CA ARG A 102 26.47 -1.14 27.14
C ARG A 102 25.49 0.01 27.18
N TYR A 103 24.26 -0.22 27.62
CA TYR A 103 23.20 0.79 27.71
C TYR A 103 23.17 1.53 29.06
N ILE A 104 24.09 1.26 29.99
CA ILE A 104 24.17 2.00 31.23
C ILE A 104 24.52 3.45 30.98
N HIS A 105 23.69 4.36 31.48
CA HIS A 105 23.94 5.80 31.41
C HIS A 105 24.78 6.27 32.57
N TRP A 106 26.09 6.05 32.50
CA TRP A 106 27.08 6.26 33.58
C TRP A 106 26.95 7.62 34.25
N ARG A 107 26.71 8.69 33.51
CA ARG A 107 26.60 10.06 34.03
C ARG A 107 25.39 10.25 34.95
N SER A 108 24.22 9.70 34.58
CA SER A 108 23.02 9.78 35.44
C SER A 108 23.11 8.80 36.61
N SER A 109 23.68 7.61 36.43
CA SER A 109 23.95 6.63 37.52
C SER A 109 24.86 7.24 38.57
N ALA A 110 25.92 7.92 38.15
CA ALA A 110 26.85 8.58 39.09
C ALA A 110 26.16 9.71 39.91
N LYS A 111 25.26 10.49 39.27
CA LYS A 111 24.50 11.52 39.96
C LYS A 111 23.51 10.94 40.95
N LEU A 112 22.83 9.85 40.60
CA LEU A 112 21.89 9.16 41.50
C LEU A 112 22.61 8.54 42.70
N SER A 113 23.73 7.84 42.44
CA SER A 113 24.56 7.24 43.50
C SER A 113 25.12 8.27 44.47
N GLY A 114 25.50 9.46 43.98
CA GLY A 114 25.95 10.57 44.82
C GLY A 114 24.83 11.22 45.65
N ALA A 115 23.58 11.17 45.18
CA ALA A 115 22.44 11.77 45.89
C ALA A 115 21.77 10.80 46.88
N THR A 116 21.72 9.51 46.58
CA THR A 116 20.98 8.49 47.39
C THR A 116 21.86 7.52 48.15
N GLY A 117 23.18 7.50 47.92
CA GLY A 117 24.11 6.56 48.54
C GLY A 117 23.90 5.10 48.10
N THR A 118 22.94 4.82 47.26
CA THR A 118 22.65 3.49 46.70
C THR A 118 23.29 3.39 45.32
N GLY A 119 24.15 2.38 45.09
CA GLY A 119 24.85 2.15 43.82
C GLY A 119 23.91 1.69 42.71
N ALA A 120 22.80 2.41 42.48
CA ALA A 120 21.86 2.07 41.43
C ALA A 120 22.36 2.51 40.06
N PHE A 121 22.38 1.59 39.13
CA PHE A 121 22.69 1.89 37.72
C PHE A 121 21.43 2.22 36.94
N LEU A 122 21.48 3.24 36.08
CA LEU A 122 20.40 3.60 35.16
C LEU A 122 20.75 3.11 33.77
N VAL A 123 19.80 2.41 33.17
CA VAL A 123 19.89 1.92 31.78
C VAL A 123 19.05 2.80 30.88
N LYS A 124 19.58 3.13 29.72
CA LYS A 124 18.84 3.85 28.66
C LYS A 124 17.76 2.91 28.14
N GLN A 125 16.53 3.33 28.23
CA GLN A 125 15.41 2.69 27.58
C GLN A 125 15.14 3.43 26.27
N PHE A 126 15.12 2.68 25.19
CA PHE A 126 14.86 3.20 23.85
C PHE A 126 13.46 2.79 23.44
N LEU A 127 12.77 3.67 22.74
CA LEU A 127 11.58 3.31 21.98
C LEU A 127 12.06 2.85 20.60
N ASP A 128 11.57 1.69 20.18
CA ASP A 128 11.71 1.27 18.80
C ASP A 128 10.81 2.19 17.95
N THR A 129 11.42 3.12 17.24
CA THR A 129 10.75 4.02 16.31
C THR A 129 10.66 3.42 14.90
N ARG A 130 10.64 2.08 14.80
CA ARG A 130 10.38 1.45 13.51
C ARG A 130 9.08 2.00 12.94
N ARG A 131 9.17 2.59 11.75
CA ARG A 131 7.98 2.91 10.97
C ARG A 131 7.24 1.63 10.71
N SER A 132 5.95 1.60 10.99
CA SER A 132 5.12 0.45 10.65
C SER A 132 5.18 0.23 9.14
N HIS A 133 5.49 -0.99 8.72
CA HIS A 133 5.52 -1.35 7.31
C HIS A 133 4.21 -2.04 6.93
N VAL A 134 3.41 -1.37 6.13
CA VAL A 134 2.13 -1.87 5.63
C VAL A 134 2.33 -2.54 4.29
N ALA A 135 1.87 -3.76 4.18
CA ALA A 135 1.86 -4.53 2.95
C ALA A 135 0.43 -4.67 2.43
N VAL A 136 0.17 -4.29 1.18
CA VAL A 136 -1.14 -4.38 0.54
C VAL A 136 -1.05 -5.37 -0.62
N VAL A 137 -1.86 -6.43 -0.57
CA VAL A 137 -1.95 -7.43 -1.63
C VAL A 137 -3.38 -7.49 -2.15
N VAL A 138 -3.54 -7.32 -3.44
CA VAL A 138 -4.82 -7.50 -4.13
C VAL A 138 -4.74 -8.76 -4.96
N ASP A 139 -5.72 -9.64 -4.75
CA ASP A 139 -5.95 -10.79 -5.60
C ASP A 139 -6.25 -10.31 -7.03
N ALA A 140 -5.60 -10.89 -8.02
CA ALA A 140 -5.86 -10.57 -9.42
C ALA A 140 -6.44 -11.77 -10.20
N ASP A 141 -6.70 -12.89 -9.52
CA ASP A 141 -7.36 -14.02 -10.11
C ASP A 141 -8.85 -13.68 -10.36
N PRO A 142 -9.35 -13.76 -11.61
CA PRO A 142 -10.75 -13.49 -11.89
C PRO A 142 -11.70 -14.40 -11.12
N ASP A 143 -11.28 -15.63 -10.79
CA ASP A 143 -12.10 -16.59 -10.02
C ASP A 143 -12.36 -16.12 -8.57
N GLY A 144 -11.63 -15.11 -8.09
CA GLY A 144 -11.85 -14.50 -6.77
C GLY A 144 -13.02 -13.52 -6.72
N TYR A 145 -13.57 -13.12 -7.86
CA TYR A 145 -14.54 -12.04 -8.00
C TYR A 145 -15.83 -12.51 -8.69
N ALA A 146 -16.96 -11.92 -8.34
CA ALA A 146 -18.21 -12.18 -9.04
C ALA A 146 -18.28 -11.42 -10.38
N ASP A 147 -17.69 -10.24 -10.44
CA ASP A 147 -17.62 -9.38 -11.65
C ASP A 147 -16.43 -8.41 -11.58
N ASP A 148 -16.16 -7.72 -12.70
CA ASP A 148 -15.11 -6.70 -12.79
C ASP A 148 -15.34 -5.52 -11.83
N ALA A 149 -16.59 -5.24 -11.45
CA ALA A 149 -16.89 -4.15 -10.54
C ALA A 149 -16.48 -4.46 -9.09
N GLU A 150 -16.48 -5.73 -8.68
CA GLU A 150 -15.88 -6.15 -7.41
C GLU A 150 -14.35 -5.96 -7.43
N PHE A 151 -13.70 -6.29 -8.54
CA PHE A 151 -12.27 -6.05 -8.70
C PHE A 151 -11.93 -4.56 -8.63
N GLU A 152 -12.70 -3.71 -9.31
CA GLU A 152 -12.54 -2.26 -9.24
C GLU A 152 -12.78 -1.71 -7.82
N LEU A 153 -13.71 -2.30 -7.08
CA LEU A 153 -13.91 -1.99 -5.66
C LEU A 153 -12.69 -2.40 -4.82
N ALA A 154 -12.16 -3.60 -5.03
CA ALA A 154 -10.96 -4.09 -4.34
C ALA A 154 -9.75 -3.19 -4.58
N ILE A 155 -9.50 -2.78 -5.83
CA ILE A 155 -8.44 -1.85 -6.19
C ILE A 155 -8.64 -0.47 -5.54
N SER A 156 -9.88 0.04 -5.53
CA SER A 156 -10.22 1.32 -4.91
C SER A 156 -10.00 1.32 -3.40
N VAL A 157 -10.32 0.20 -2.74
CA VAL A 157 -10.02 -0.04 -1.32
C VAL A 157 -8.52 -0.05 -1.09
N ALA A 158 -7.77 -0.83 -1.87
CA ALA A 158 -6.32 -0.92 -1.77
C ALA A 158 -5.65 0.45 -1.94
N ALA A 159 -6.07 1.22 -2.94
CA ALA A 159 -5.55 2.56 -3.21
C ALA A 159 -5.86 3.55 -2.07
N SER A 160 -7.06 3.46 -1.46
CA SER A 160 -7.43 4.31 -0.32
C SER A 160 -6.54 4.02 0.90
N VAL A 161 -6.34 2.74 1.21
CA VAL A 161 -5.47 2.31 2.32
C VAL A 161 -4.01 2.68 2.05
N ALA A 162 -3.51 2.42 0.84
CA ALA A 162 -2.13 2.71 0.47
C ALA A 162 -1.80 4.21 0.59
N VAL A 163 -2.68 5.08 0.09
CA VAL A 163 -2.51 6.53 0.21
C VAL A 163 -2.57 6.97 1.67
N ARG A 164 -3.43 6.36 2.50
CA ARG A 164 -3.49 6.68 3.91
C ARG A 164 -2.20 6.25 4.63
N ALA A 165 -1.69 5.04 4.38
CA ALA A 165 -0.44 4.56 4.94
C ALA A 165 0.73 5.51 4.62
N LEU A 166 0.83 5.95 3.36
CA LEU A 166 1.86 6.93 2.94
C LEU A 166 1.67 8.31 3.59
N THR A 167 0.42 8.74 3.81
CA THR A 167 0.13 10.00 4.51
C THR A 167 0.49 9.91 6.00
N ASP A 168 0.38 8.72 6.59
CA ASP A 168 0.82 8.43 7.96
C ASP A 168 2.33 8.16 8.07
N GLU A 169 3.09 8.43 6.99
CA GLU A 169 4.55 8.23 6.90
C GLU A 169 5.00 6.77 7.16
N MET A 170 4.13 5.80 6.91
CA MET A 170 4.45 4.38 7.01
C MET A 170 5.19 3.90 5.77
N ASP A 171 6.04 2.90 5.93
CA ASP A 171 6.58 2.16 4.79
C ASP A 171 5.45 1.36 4.14
N LEU A 172 5.43 1.30 2.82
CA LEU A 172 4.39 0.61 2.06
C LEU A 172 5.02 -0.35 1.04
N THR A 173 4.44 -1.54 0.91
CA THR A 173 4.71 -2.43 -0.22
C THR A 173 3.39 -2.90 -0.81
N ILE A 174 3.28 -2.83 -2.14
CA ILE A 174 2.09 -3.19 -2.90
C ILE A 174 2.41 -4.38 -3.79
N VAL A 175 1.49 -5.34 -3.85
CA VAL A 175 1.50 -6.43 -4.84
C VAL A 175 0.10 -6.57 -5.42
N VAL A 176 -0.03 -6.47 -6.73
CA VAL A 176 -1.27 -6.67 -7.48
C VAL A 176 -0.97 -7.29 -8.84
N GLY A 177 -1.44 -8.50 -9.07
CA GLY A 177 -1.12 -9.23 -10.29
C GLY A 177 0.38 -9.36 -10.53
N GLU A 178 0.84 -9.01 -11.71
CA GLU A 178 2.28 -8.99 -12.05
C GLU A 178 3.01 -7.78 -11.45
N HIS A 179 2.28 -6.74 -11.05
CA HIS A 179 2.86 -5.49 -10.59
C HIS A 179 3.19 -5.52 -9.10
N ALA A 180 4.29 -4.90 -8.75
CA ALA A 180 4.67 -4.68 -7.36
C ALA A 180 5.45 -3.37 -7.22
N ALA A 181 5.30 -2.73 -6.06
CA ALA A 181 6.06 -1.55 -5.70
C ALA A 181 6.48 -1.63 -4.22
N ALA A 182 7.77 -1.62 -3.96
CA ALA A 182 8.33 -1.57 -2.62
C ALA A 182 8.71 -0.12 -2.28
N LYS A 183 8.22 0.37 -1.14
CA LYS A 183 8.44 1.73 -0.64
C LYS A 183 8.16 2.83 -1.70
N PRO A 184 7.02 2.76 -2.43
CA PRO A 184 6.71 3.72 -3.47
C PRO A 184 6.41 5.11 -2.89
N HIS A 185 6.68 6.15 -3.65
CA HIS A 185 6.07 7.45 -3.41
C HIS A 185 4.59 7.44 -3.85
N PRO A 186 3.75 8.39 -3.42
CA PRO A 186 2.29 8.34 -3.65
C PRO A 186 1.86 8.18 -5.12
N ALA A 187 2.54 8.85 -6.06
CA ALA A 187 2.21 8.73 -7.46
C ALA A 187 2.50 7.31 -7.98
N LEU A 188 3.68 6.75 -7.69
CA LEU A 188 4.04 5.39 -8.11
C LEU A 188 3.09 4.34 -7.51
N ALA A 189 2.64 4.52 -6.27
CA ALA A 189 1.65 3.65 -5.65
C ALA A 189 0.34 3.62 -6.46
N LEU A 190 -0.16 4.79 -6.85
CA LEU A 190 -1.38 4.91 -7.64
C LEU A 190 -1.21 4.42 -9.06
N ASP A 191 -0.05 4.68 -9.69
CA ASP A 191 0.29 4.18 -11.02
C ASP A 191 0.32 2.64 -11.03
N THR A 192 0.85 2.03 -9.95
CA THR A 192 0.85 0.56 -9.79
C THR A 192 -0.57 0.01 -9.78
N PHE A 193 -1.49 0.63 -9.05
CA PHE A 193 -2.90 0.22 -9.06
C PHE A 193 -3.60 0.52 -10.40
N SER A 194 -3.19 1.56 -11.11
CA SER A 194 -3.74 1.87 -12.44
C SER A 194 -3.41 0.80 -13.48
N ARG A 195 -2.26 0.14 -13.33
CA ARG A 195 -1.83 -0.98 -14.20
C ARG A 195 -2.47 -2.31 -13.87
N ALA A 196 -3.13 -2.43 -12.71
CA ALA A 196 -3.67 -3.72 -12.26
C ALA A 196 -4.74 -4.26 -13.21
N GLU A 197 -4.58 -5.49 -13.64
CA GLU A 197 -5.50 -6.23 -14.50
C GLU A 197 -5.74 -7.62 -13.94
N HIS A 198 -6.84 -8.25 -14.33
CA HIS A 198 -7.06 -9.66 -14.05
C HIS A 198 -6.01 -10.52 -14.75
N GLY A 199 -5.59 -11.59 -14.07
CA GLY A 199 -4.63 -12.53 -14.61
C GLY A 199 -4.43 -13.75 -13.71
N PRO A 200 -3.54 -14.67 -14.06
CA PRO A 200 -3.28 -15.90 -13.29
C PRO A 200 -2.45 -15.64 -12.03
N TRP A 201 -2.90 -14.73 -11.19
CA TRP A 201 -2.19 -14.28 -9.99
C TRP A 201 -3.05 -14.43 -8.74
N PRO A 202 -3.26 -15.69 -8.26
CA PRO A 202 -4.03 -15.94 -7.05
C PRO A 202 -3.41 -15.30 -5.82
N LEU A 203 -4.24 -15.06 -4.80
CA LEU A 203 -3.84 -14.35 -3.58
C LEU A 203 -2.64 -15.00 -2.87
N ALA A 204 -2.62 -16.32 -2.69
CA ALA A 204 -1.58 -16.99 -1.91
C ALA A 204 -0.17 -16.88 -2.54
N PRO A 205 0.07 -17.15 -3.83
CA PRO A 205 1.36 -16.86 -4.48
C PRO A 205 1.75 -15.39 -4.43
N SER A 206 0.77 -14.47 -4.57
CA SER A 206 1.01 -13.02 -4.48
C SER A 206 1.51 -12.61 -3.11
N VAL A 207 0.96 -13.19 -2.03
CA VAL A 207 1.44 -12.99 -0.66
C VAL A 207 2.83 -13.63 -0.47
N GLY A 208 3.10 -14.79 -1.05
CA GLY A 208 4.44 -15.38 -1.06
C GLY A 208 5.48 -14.43 -1.68
N ARG A 209 5.14 -13.79 -2.81
CA ARG A 209 5.99 -12.76 -3.43
C ARG A 209 6.17 -11.53 -2.53
N LEU A 210 5.09 -11.08 -1.86
CA LEU A 210 5.16 -9.99 -0.89
C LEU A 210 6.14 -10.30 0.24
N ALA A 211 6.11 -11.51 0.83
CA ALA A 211 6.98 -11.91 1.92
C ALA A 211 8.48 -11.77 1.58
N HIS A 212 8.84 -11.94 0.30
CA HIS A 212 10.20 -11.69 -0.18
C HIS A 212 10.51 -10.19 -0.38
N LEU A 213 9.53 -9.39 -0.79
CA LEU A 213 9.71 -7.95 -1.05
C LEU A 213 9.69 -7.11 0.23
N ALA A 214 8.94 -7.55 1.24
CA ALA A 214 8.76 -6.86 2.50
C ALA A 214 8.85 -7.84 3.68
N PRO A 215 10.02 -8.42 3.96
CA PRO A 215 10.20 -9.35 5.08
C PRO A 215 10.02 -8.68 6.45
N ASP A 216 10.11 -7.36 6.50
CA ASP A 216 9.93 -6.49 7.65
C ASP A 216 8.50 -5.94 7.78
N ALA A 217 7.54 -6.43 6.97
CA ALA A 217 6.15 -6.01 7.08
C ALA A 217 5.58 -6.34 8.46
N SER A 218 5.00 -5.35 9.11
CA SER A 218 4.30 -5.50 10.40
C SER A 218 2.81 -5.75 10.23
N VAL A 219 2.24 -5.25 9.13
CA VAL A 219 0.82 -5.38 8.79
C VAL A 219 0.66 -5.83 7.35
N ALA A 220 -0.21 -6.81 7.12
CA ALA A 220 -0.59 -7.26 5.78
C ALA A 220 -2.10 -7.10 5.59
N ILE A 221 -2.49 -6.40 4.52
CA ILE A 221 -3.87 -6.20 4.11
C ILE A 221 -4.08 -6.98 2.81
N LEU A 222 -4.84 -8.07 2.92
CA LEU A 222 -5.15 -8.99 1.83
C LEU A 222 -6.54 -8.69 1.30
N ILE A 223 -6.68 -8.40 0.02
CA ILE A 223 -7.93 -7.96 -0.58
C ILE A 223 -8.30 -8.89 -1.73
N SER A 224 -9.53 -9.37 -1.75
CA SER A 224 -10.11 -10.19 -2.82
C SER A 224 -11.62 -9.95 -2.94
N GLY A 225 -12.26 -10.58 -3.91
CA GLY A 225 -13.70 -10.49 -4.13
C GLY A 225 -14.52 -11.50 -3.32
N SER A 226 -15.83 -11.53 -3.59
CA SER A 226 -16.82 -12.35 -2.88
C SER A 226 -16.66 -13.86 -3.13
N GLN A 227 -16.06 -14.26 -4.24
CA GLN A 227 -15.83 -15.66 -4.60
C GLN A 227 -14.59 -16.27 -3.92
N ALA A 228 -13.68 -15.44 -3.44
CA ALA A 228 -12.54 -15.87 -2.64
C ALA A 228 -13.00 -16.26 -1.23
N GLY A 229 -13.35 -17.51 -1.02
CA GLY A 229 -13.72 -18.02 0.29
C GLY A 229 -12.62 -17.82 1.33
N PHE A 230 -12.99 -17.85 2.63
CA PHE A 230 -12.05 -17.71 3.76
C PHE A 230 -10.80 -18.59 3.65
N GLY A 231 -10.91 -19.78 3.05
CA GLY A 231 -9.77 -20.67 2.81
C GLY A 231 -8.67 -20.08 1.93
N SER A 232 -8.99 -19.15 1.03
CA SER A 232 -7.98 -18.44 0.19
C SER A 232 -7.16 -17.49 1.04
N PHE A 233 -7.78 -16.71 1.91
CA PHE A 233 -7.09 -15.84 2.86
C PHE A 233 -6.24 -16.62 3.87
N ALA A 234 -6.75 -17.76 4.37
CA ALA A 234 -6.01 -18.61 5.31
C ALA A 234 -4.75 -19.21 4.66
N ARG A 235 -4.85 -19.67 3.40
CA ARG A 235 -3.68 -20.13 2.64
C ARG A 235 -2.67 -19.01 2.39
N ALA A 236 -3.17 -17.82 2.03
CA ALA A 236 -2.33 -16.66 1.79
C ALA A 236 -1.57 -16.25 3.06
N ARG A 237 -2.25 -16.18 4.21
CA ARG A 237 -1.64 -15.87 5.51
C ARG A 237 -0.51 -16.83 5.89
N ALA A 238 -0.59 -18.10 5.49
CA ALA A 238 0.45 -19.09 5.80
C ALA A 238 1.83 -18.76 5.16
N HIS A 239 1.90 -17.83 4.21
CA HIS A 239 3.14 -17.33 3.64
C HIS A 239 3.75 -16.16 4.42
N LEU A 240 3.05 -15.62 5.41
CA LEU A 240 3.51 -14.51 6.25
C LEU A 240 4.06 -15.04 7.58
N ALA A 241 4.99 -14.28 8.15
CA ALA A 241 5.48 -14.58 9.50
C ALA A 241 4.33 -14.48 10.53
N PRO A 242 4.36 -15.27 11.62
CA PRO A 242 3.29 -15.29 12.63
C PRO A 242 3.02 -13.92 13.25
N GLU A 243 4.04 -13.08 13.35
CA GLU A 243 4.02 -11.75 13.96
C GLU A 243 3.32 -10.71 13.08
N VAL A 244 3.13 -10.99 11.78
CA VAL A 244 2.47 -10.07 10.85
C VAL A 244 0.98 -10.02 11.12
N HIS A 245 0.48 -8.86 11.54
CA HIS A 245 -0.95 -8.63 11.71
C HIS A 245 -1.64 -8.64 10.35
N THR A 246 -2.58 -9.56 10.19
CA THR A 246 -3.22 -9.79 8.89
C THR A 246 -4.68 -9.38 8.91
N PHE A 247 -5.03 -8.49 8.01
CA PHE A 247 -6.40 -8.10 7.71
C PHE A 247 -6.80 -8.65 6.34
N ALA A 248 -7.96 -9.29 6.29
CA ALA A 248 -8.56 -9.75 5.04
C ALA A 248 -9.75 -8.85 4.71
N ILE A 249 -9.81 -8.32 3.51
CA ILE A 249 -10.91 -7.49 3.04
C ILE A 249 -11.58 -8.17 1.85
N THR A 250 -12.86 -8.49 1.99
CA THR A 250 -13.69 -9.00 0.90
C THR A 250 -14.47 -7.85 0.28
N ALA A 251 -14.21 -7.56 -0.99
CA ALA A 251 -15.00 -6.64 -1.80
C ALA A 251 -16.20 -7.41 -2.37
N GLU A 252 -17.39 -7.19 -1.81
CA GLU A 252 -18.64 -7.84 -2.23
C GLU A 252 -19.63 -6.75 -2.61
N ARG A 253 -19.74 -6.42 -3.88
CA ARG A 253 -20.55 -5.32 -4.37
C ARG A 253 -22.01 -5.43 -3.91
N GLY A 254 -22.51 -4.42 -3.18
CA GLY A 254 -23.84 -4.41 -2.62
C GLY A 254 -24.05 -5.33 -1.41
N GLY A 255 -23.00 -6.04 -0.99
CA GLY A 255 -22.96 -6.84 0.23
C GLY A 255 -23.07 -5.99 1.49
N ALA A 256 -23.43 -6.64 2.60
CA ALA A 256 -23.48 -5.99 3.90
C ALA A 256 -22.07 -5.80 4.47
N MET A 257 -21.85 -4.65 5.11
CA MET A 257 -20.66 -4.41 5.91
C MET A 257 -20.61 -5.41 7.07
N ALA A 258 -19.51 -6.14 7.19
CA ALA A 258 -19.31 -7.09 8.27
C ALA A 258 -17.86 -7.07 8.76
N LEU A 259 -17.70 -7.35 10.06
CA LEU A 259 -16.39 -7.53 10.71
C LEU A 259 -16.45 -8.85 11.45
N ARG A 260 -15.46 -9.71 11.23
CA ARG A 260 -15.34 -11.02 11.87
C ARG A 260 -13.90 -11.29 12.22
N GLN A 261 -13.66 -11.98 13.32
CA GLN A 261 -12.35 -12.55 13.61
C GLN A 261 -12.37 -14.05 13.36
N ALA A 262 -11.40 -14.54 12.60
CA ALA A 262 -11.27 -15.95 12.28
C ALA A 262 -9.80 -16.33 12.08
N SER A 263 -9.34 -17.40 12.74
CA SER A 263 -8.00 -17.98 12.58
C SER A 263 -6.85 -16.94 12.72
N GLY A 264 -6.98 -15.99 13.65
CA GLY A 264 -5.98 -14.97 13.89
C GLY A 264 -5.89 -13.88 12.80
N MET A 265 -6.95 -13.72 12.01
CA MET A 265 -7.13 -12.64 11.05
C MET A 265 -8.42 -11.87 11.35
N THR A 266 -8.39 -10.56 11.12
CA THR A 266 -9.58 -9.74 11.08
C THR A 266 -10.10 -9.71 9.64
N VAL A 267 -11.32 -10.21 9.44
CA VAL A 267 -11.97 -10.28 8.13
C VAL A 267 -13.04 -9.20 8.05
N LEU A 268 -12.92 -8.35 7.06
CA LEU A 268 -13.80 -7.22 6.76
C LEU A 268 -14.53 -7.50 5.44
N SER A 269 -15.84 -7.25 5.38
CA SER A 269 -16.59 -7.26 4.12
C SER A 269 -17.09 -5.86 3.82
N ILE A 270 -16.95 -5.44 2.57
CA ILE A 270 -17.32 -4.10 2.10
C ILE A 270 -18.19 -4.20 0.85
N GLY A 271 -19.36 -3.57 0.88
CA GLY A 271 -20.26 -3.51 -0.27
C GLY A 271 -20.09 -2.28 -1.15
N ARG A 272 -19.56 -1.19 -0.59
CA ARG A 272 -19.33 0.09 -1.26
C ARG A 272 -18.05 0.72 -0.73
N LEU A 273 -17.39 1.49 -1.57
CA LEU A 273 -16.14 2.18 -1.19
C LEU A 273 -16.35 3.15 -0.02
N GLU A 274 -17.51 3.81 0.03
CA GLU A 274 -17.88 4.78 1.07
C GLU A 274 -18.04 4.16 2.46
N ASP A 275 -18.19 2.83 2.56
CA ASP A 275 -18.27 2.11 3.82
C ASP A 275 -16.90 1.85 4.45
N LEU A 276 -15.82 1.93 3.67
CA LEU A 276 -14.46 1.64 4.11
C LEU A 276 -14.02 2.41 5.37
N PRO A 277 -14.24 3.75 5.49
CA PRO A 277 -13.85 4.46 6.70
C PRO A 277 -14.53 3.93 7.97
N ARG A 278 -15.81 3.56 7.87
CA ARG A 278 -16.59 3.03 9.01
C ARG A 278 -16.12 1.65 9.42
N VAL A 279 -15.84 0.78 8.45
CA VAL A 279 -15.37 -0.59 8.70
C VAL A 279 -14.01 -0.56 9.40
N LEU A 280 -13.10 0.29 8.95
CA LEU A 280 -11.77 0.41 9.55
C LEU A 280 -11.81 1.02 10.96
N LEU A 281 -12.74 1.96 11.23
CA LEU A 281 -12.97 2.46 12.59
C LEU A 281 -13.59 1.40 13.51
N GLY A 282 -14.47 0.51 12.99
CA GLY A 282 -15.07 -0.58 13.76
C GLY A 282 -14.05 -1.60 14.28
N VAL A 283 -12.91 -1.73 13.64
CA VAL A 283 -11.78 -2.55 14.12
C VAL A 283 -11.18 -1.99 15.42
N SER A 284 -11.26 -0.67 15.60
CA SER A 284 -10.67 0.04 16.77
C SER A 284 -11.46 -0.08 18.07
N VAL A 285 -12.70 -0.55 18.01
CA VAL A 285 -13.66 -0.50 19.15
C VAL A 285 -13.79 -1.86 19.85
N GLN A 286 -13.18 -2.92 19.33
CA GLN A 286 -13.15 -4.24 19.96
C GLN A 286 -11.80 -4.50 20.62
#